data_419a377fd2915a136ac6eef357697b02
#
_entry.id   419a377fd2915a136ac6eef357697b02
#
_cell.length_a   1.000
_cell.length_b   1.000
_cell.length_c   1.000
_cell.angle_alpha   90.00
_cell.angle_beta   90.00
_cell.angle_gamma   90.00
#
_symmetry.space_group_name_H-M   'P 1'
#
loop_
_entity.id
_entity.type
_entity.pdbx_description
1 polymer ?
#
loop_
_entity_poly.entity_id
_entity_poly.type
_entity_poly.pdbx_seq_one_letter_code
_entity_poly.pdbx_strand_id
1 'polypeptide(L)'
;MLIDGKIVECEFEYTKCFSEFYENEDIIRFRDNQLIDMYYHNYTYIKKAMSKIELKSIIQDEISLRLSEKSKFCNILLSSDFNSSLMSTIKYNAEISTNGYYSFDISYFSRLNALSGCIIKKVNNEEMVDDILFCDLQHDEKNLGKDFCTRRCYRRGKVYVSDKGVNSYVCYHKGDIIGNCDLFMYNGIAKIEDFAVNPIYQRKGYGIIILKSLIDIAIKENSHTIYLVTDEDDTAKEMYKKIGFNKIGERADLFFQL
;
A
#
# COMPACT_ATOMS: atom_id res chain seq x y z
N MET A 1 18.05 -3.34 5.61
CA MET A 1 17.82 -4.81 5.73
C MET A 1 16.94 -5.22 4.55
N LEU A 2 17.36 -6.26 3.81
CA LEU A 2 16.61 -6.72 2.63
C LEU A 2 15.28 -7.34 3.08
N ILE A 3 14.23 -7.06 2.30
CA ILE A 3 12.88 -7.62 2.52
C ILE A 3 12.87 -9.07 2.05
N ASP A 4 12.16 -9.95 2.76
CA ASP A 4 11.94 -11.34 2.34
C ASP A 4 11.29 -11.39 0.95
N GLY A 5 11.85 -12.20 0.05
CA GLY A 5 11.35 -12.34 -1.33
C GLY A 5 9.88 -12.75 -1.41
N LYS A 6 9.36 -13.52 -0.45
CA LYS A 6 7.94 -13.90 -0.37
C LYS A 6 7.02 -12.70 -0.08
N ILE A 7 7.50 -11.74 0.72
CA ILE A 7 6.77 -10.49 0.99
C ILE A 7 6.76 -9.63 -0.27
N VAL A 8 7.90 -9.54 -0.98
CA VAL A 8 7.98 -8.83 -2.27
C VAL A 8 7.04 -9.45 -3.30
N GLU A 9 6.98 -10.78 -3.36
CA GLU A 9 6.01 -11.49 -4.22
C GLU A 9 4.57 -11.16 -3.85
N CYS A 10 4.23 -11.12 -2.56
CA CYS A 10 2.91 -10.72 -2.08
C CYS A 10 2.54 -9.28 -2.51
N GLU A 11 3.51 -8.33 -2.49
CA GLU A 11 3.32 -6.97 -3.05
C GLU A 11 2.96 -7.00 -4.54
N PHE A 12 3.66 -7.84 -5.32
CA PHE A 12 3.38 -7.97 -6.75
C PHE A 12 1.99 -8.56 -7.00
N GLU A 13 1.64 -9.63 -6.31
CA GLU A 13 0.32 -10.27 -6.45
C GLU A 13 -0.83 -9.34 -6.03
N TYR A 14 -0.63 -8.54 -4.97
CA TYR A 14 -1.56 -7.47 -4.62
C TYR A 14 -1.73 -6.46 -5.77
N THR A 15 -0.63 -5.98 -6.32
CA THR A 15 -0.68 -4.98 -7.40
C THR A 15 -1.30 -5.54 -8.68
N LYS A 16 -1.08 -6.82 -9.00
CA LYS A 16 -1.71 -7.53 -10.13
C LYS A 16 -3.25 -7.56 -10.06
N CYS A 17 -3.84 -7.41 -8.87
CA CYS A 17 -5.29 -7.29 -8.74
C CYS A 17 -5.85 -6.03 -9.41
N PHE A 18 -5.03 -5.00 -9.54
CA PHE A 18 -5.39 -3.69 -10.10
C PHE A 18 -4.76 -3.41 -11.46
N SER A 19 -3.59 -3.96 -11.75
CA SER A 19 -2.74 -3.55 -12.86
C SER A 19 -2.38 -4.71 -13.78
N GLU A 20 -2.24 -4.43 -15.06
CA GLU A 20 -1.51 -5.27 -15.98
C GLU A 20 -0.01 -5.18 -15.67
N PHE A 21 0.76 -6.20 -16.03
CA PHE A 21 2.19 -6.19 -15.76
C PHE A 21 3.01 -6.73 -16.93
N TYR A 22 4.25 -6.25 -17.00
CA TYR A 22 5.33 -6.77 -17.83
C TYR A 22 6.51 -7.12 -16.91
N GLU A 23 7.14 -8.26 -17.15
CA GLU A 23 8.24 -8.73 -16.31
C GLU A 23 9.40 -9.29 -17.18
N ASN A 24 10.62 -9.00 -16.75
CA ASN A 24 11.85 -9.64 -17.24
C ASN A 24 12.80 -9.95 -16.06
N GLU A 25 14.07 -10.26 -16.34
CA GLU A 25 15.05 -10.59 -15.29
C GLU A 25 15.34 -9.44 -14.32
N ASP A 26 15.26 -8.20 -14.79
CA ASP A 26 15.69 -7.00 -14.07
C ASP A 26 14.56 -6.27 -13.38
N ILE A 27 13.38 -6.23 -14.02
CA ILE A 27 12.25 -5.40 -13.59
C ILE A 27 10.93 -6.16 -13.65
N ILE A 28 9.98 -5.68 -12.86
CA ILE A 28 8.55 -5.86 -13.09
C ILE A 28 7.88 -4.50 -13.17
N ARG A 29 7.08 -4.26 -14.21
CA ARG A 29 6.38 -3.00 -14.49
C ARG A 29 4.88 -3.20 -14.39
N PHE A 30 4.21 -2.37 -13.62
CA PHE A 30 2.76 -2.38 -13.45
C PHE A 30 2.10 -1.18 -14.11
N ARG A 31 0.93 -1.38 -14.72
CA ARG A 31 0.13 -0.34 -15.38
C ARG A 31 -1.36 -0.55 -15.14
N ASP A 32 -2.00 0.38 -14.44
CA ASP A 32 -3.46 0.45 -14.32
C ASP A 32 -4.03 1.39 -15.36
N ASN A 33 -4.45 0.86 -16.51
CA ASN A 33 -5.02 1.64 -17.62
C ASN A 33 -6.38 2.27 -17.27
N GLN A 34 -7.01 1.89 -16.16
CA GLN A 34 -8.26 2.48 -15.69
C GLN A 34 -8.05 3.62 -14.68
N LEU A 35 -6.83 3.73 -14.11
CA LEU A 35 -6.46 4.79 -13.17
C LEU A 35 -4.98 5.18 -13.38
N ILE A 36 -4.71 5.82 -14.51
CA ILE A 36 -3.35 6.09 -15.00
C ILE A 36 -2.55 7.05 -14.11
N ASP A 37 -3.22 7.82 -13.27
CA ASP A 37 -2.66 8.80 -12.35
C ASP A 37 -2.45 8.27 -10.91
N MET A 38 -2.73 6.98 -10.66
CA MET A 38 -2.45 6.31 -9.39
C MET A 38 -1.02 5.73 -9.40
N TYR A 39 -0.05 6.41 -8.81
CA TYR A 39 1.36 6.01 -8.88
C TYR A 39 1.66 4.66 -8.20
N TYR A 40 0.92 4.27 -7.15
CA TYR A 40 1.06 2.93 -6.52
C TYR A 40 0.48 1.77 -7.33
N HIS A 41 -0.28 2.06 -8.39
CA HIS A 41 -0.72 1.06 -9.37
C HIS A 41 0.08 1.14 -10.68
N ASN A 42 0.94 2.18 -10.85
CA ASN A 42 1.66 2.49 -12.08
C ASN A 42 3.14 2.73 -11.80
N TYR A 43 3.85 1.69 -11.42
CA TYR A 43 5.26 1.76 -11.05
C TYR A 43 6.09 0.68 -11.76
N THR A 44 7.41 0.82 -11.66
CA THR A 44 8.38 -0.20 -12.04
C THR A 44 9.19 -0.58 -10.82
N TYR A 45 9.24 -1.86 -10.49
CA TYR A 45 10.09 -2.38 -9.42
C TYR A 45 11.37 -2.99 -10.00
N ILE A 46 12.53 -2.60 -9.47
CA ILE A 46 13.84 -3.16 -9.83
C ILE A 46 14.13 -4.34 -8.92
N LYS A 47 14.20 -5.54 -9.52
CA LYS A 47 14.17 -6.83 -8.82
C LYS A 47 15.47 -7.22 -8.15
N LYS A 48 16.60 -6.71 -8.61
CA LYS A 48 17.92 -7.10 -8.13
C LYS A 48 18.88 -5.91 -7.99
N ALA A 49 19.89 -6.08 -7.16
CA ALA A 49 21.01 -5.15 -7.12
C ALA A 49 21.80 -5.17 -8.44
N MET A 50 22.22 -4.01 -8.89
CA MET A 50 22.96 -3.84 -10.13
C MET A 50 23.98 -2.73 -10.02
N SER A 51 24.89 -2.62 -11.00
CA SER A 51 25.86 -1.53 -11.06
C SER A 51 25.16 -0.17 -11.22
N LYS A 52 25.84 0.90 -10.84
CA LYS A 52 25.34 2.27 -11.04
C LYS A 52 25.03 2.59 -12.50
N ILE A 53 25.79 2.03 -13.44
CA ILE A 53 25.60 2.25 -14.88
C ILE A 53 24.32 1.58 -15.35
N GLU A 54 24.12 0.31 -15.00
CA GLU A 54 22.90 -0.44 -15.34
C GLU A 54 21.66 0.20 -14.74
N LEU A 55 21.71 0.54 -13.44
CA LEU A 55 20.61 1.19 -12.75
C LEU A 55 20.24 2.52 -13.40
N LYS A 56 21.23 3.35 -13.76
CA LYS A 56 21.01 4.60 -14.48
C LYS A 56 20.33 4.37 -15.82
N SER A 57 20.80 3.37 -16.59
CA SER A 57 20.20 3.03 -17.89
C SER A 57 18.72 2.67 -17.72
N ILE A 58 18.40 1.75 -16.80
CA ILE A 58 17.01 1.34 -16.54
C ILE A 58 16.14 2.54 -16.15
N ILE A 59 16.59 3.39 -15.24
CA ILE A 59 15.83 4.58 -14.82
C ILE A 59 15.55 5.50 -16.02
N GLN A 60 16.56 5.73 -16.87
CA GLN A 60 16.40 6.59 -18.06
C GLN A 60 15.45 5.97 -19.09
N ASP A 61 15.51 4.66 -19.29
CA ASP A 61 14.62 3.92 -20.19
C ASP A 61 13.17 3.98 -19.69
N GLU A 62 12.94 3.78 -18.38
CA GLU A 62 11.61 3.90 -17.79
C GLU A 62 11.05 5.33 -17.89
N ILE A 63 11.84 6.34 -17.62
CA ILE A 63 11.45 7.76 -17.81
C ILE A 63 11.07 8.01 -19.27
N SER A 64 11.89 7.56 -20.23
CA SER A 64 11.65 7.73 -21.66
C SER A 64 10.37 7.03 -22.09
N LEU A 65 10.13 5.82 -21.59
CA LEU A 65 8.91 5.08 -21.83
C LEU A 65 7.68 5.85 -21.31
N ARG A 66 7.74 6.32 -20.05
CA ARG A 66 6.63 7.07 -19.44
C ARG A 66 6.31 8.37 -20.17
N LEU A 67 7.34 9.07 -20.67
CA LEU A 67 7.17 10.25 -21.53
C LEU A 67 6.48 9.90 -22.85
N SER A 68 6.86 8.78 -23.48
CA SER A 68 6.21 8.31 -24.72
C SER A 68 4.72 7.95 -24.49
N GLU A 69 4.36 7.44 -23.31
CA GLU A 69 3.01 7.16 -22.86
C GLU A 69 2.24 8.43 -22.44
N LYS A 70 2.86 9.62 -22.50
CA LYS A 70 2.33 10.92 -22.04
C LYS A 70 1.93 10.90 -20.54
N SER A 71 2.61 10.09 -19.76
CA SER A 71 2.44 10.08 -18.30
C SER A 71 2.95 11.36 -17.68
N LYS A 72 2.36 11.76 -16.57
CA LYS A 72 2.79 12.92 -15.77
C LYS A 72 3.86 12.57 -14.73
N PHE A 73 4.17 11.29 -14.58
CA PHE A 73 5.15 10.80 -13.61
C PHE A 73 5.78 9.48 -14.05
N CYS A 74 6.94 9.19 -13.44
CA CYS A 74 7.55 7.87 -13.42
C CYS A 74 7.85 7.50 -11.97
N ASN A 75 7.30 6.37 -11.49
CA ASN A 75 7.54 5.88 -10.14
C ASN A 75 8.36 4.58 -10.22
N ILE A 76 9.53 4.55 -9.54
CA ILE A 76 10.46 3.42 -9.56
C ILE A 76 10.73 2.99 -8.12
N LEU A 77 10.48 1.73 -7.83
CA LEU A 77 10.69 1.12 -6.53
C LEU A 77 11.91 0.20 -6.58
N LEU A 78 12.73 0.27 -5.55
CA LEU A 78 13.94 -0.57 -5.45
C LEU A 78 14.31 -0.84 -3.98
N SER A 79 15.18 -1.83 -3.76
CA SER A 79 15.65 -2.12 -2.41
C SER A 79 16.41 -0.93 -1.79
N SER A 80 16.44 -0.86 -0.47
CA SER A 80 17.04 0.24 0.31
C SER A 80 18.55 0.45 0.11
N ASP A 81 19.26 -0.50 -0.50
CA ASP A 81 20.71 -0.38 -0.78
C ASP A 81 21.04 0.61 -1.91
N PHE A 82 20.05 1.42 -2.28
CA PHE A 82 20.19 2.44 -3.28
C PHE A 82 21.14 3.57 -2.83
N ASN A 83 22.13 3.88 -3.67
CA ASN A 83 23.03 5.00 -3.44
C ASN A 83 22.49 6.27 -4.10
N SER A 84 21.97 7.19 -3.27
CA SER A 84 21.36 8.45 -3.73
C SER A 84 22.30 9.33 -4.57
N SER A 85 23.64 9.14 -4.48
CA SER A 85 24.59 9.89 -5.32
C SER A 85 24.40 9.66 -6.82
N LEU A 86 23.71 8.58 -7.22
CA LEU A 86 23.36 8.33 -8.61
C LEU A 86 22.43 9.40 -9.18
N MET A 87 21.54 9.95 -8.34
CA MET A 87 20.51 10.89 -8.78
C MET A 87 21.08 12.17 -9.37
N SER A 88 22.26 12.64 -8.92
CA SER A 88 22.95 13.78 -9.51
C SER A 88 23.36 13.60 -10.97
N THR A 89 23.33 12.36 -11.48
CA THR A 89 23.70 12.02 -12.87
C THR A 89 22.48 11.80 -13.78
N ILE A 90 21.27 11.86 -13.23
CA ILE A 90 20.01 11.73 -13.96
C ILE A 90 19.46 13.12 -14.26
N LYS A 91 18.98 13.33 -15.48
CA LYS A 91 18.48 14.64 -15.95
C LYS A 91 17.25 15.12 -15.16
N TYR A 92 16.43 14.20 -14.67
CA TYR A 92 15.20 14.50 -13.95
C TYR A 92 15.44 14.39 -12.45
N ASN A 93 14.91 15.34 -11.68
CA ASN A 93 14.95 15.28 -10.21
C ASN A 93 13.94 14.25 -9.70
N ALA A 94 14.39 13.39 -8.80
CA ALA A 94 13.50 12.48 -8.09
C ALA A 94 13.18 13.01 -6.69
N GLU A 95 11.93 12.91 -6.30
CA GLU A 95 11.56 12.85 -4.88
C GLU A 95 11.84 11.43 -4.40
N ILE A 96 12.62 11.31 -3.32
CA ILE A 96 13.02 10.02 -2.77
C ILE A 96 12.32 9.86 -1.43
N SER A 97 11.51 8.82 -1.30
CA SER A 97 10.92 8.41 -0.01
C SER A 97 11.40 7.02 0.37
N THR A 98 11.33 6.71 1.66
CA THR A 98 11.65 5.40 2.21
C THR A 98 10.40 4.79 2.83
N ASN A 99 10.02 3.62 2.34
CA ASN A 99 8.88 2.87 2.86
C ASN A 99 9.36 1.67 3.69
N GLY A 100 8.99 1.65 4.97
CA GLY A 100 9.31 0.58 5.92
C GLY A 100 8.27 -0.53 5.88
N TYR A 101 8.74 -1.77 5.89
CA TYR A 101 7.92 -2.98 6.04
C TYR A 101 7.90 -3.37 7.51
N TYR A 102 6.71 -3.56 8.06
CA TYR A 102 6.50 -3.89 9.45
C TYR A 102 5.68 -5.17 9.58
N SER A 103 6.22 -6.20 10.22
CA SER A 103 5.52 -7.47 10.47
C SER A 103 5.01 -7.54 11.89
N PHE A 104 3.77 -8.03 12.03
CA PHE A 104 3.14 -8.23 13.33
C PHE A 104 3.66 -9.48 14.02
N ASP A 105 4.03 -9.36 15.29
CA ASP A 105 4.33 -10.50 16.14
C ASP A 105 3.02 -11.15 16.61
N ILE A 106 2.68 -12.30 16.04
CA ILE A 106 1.43 -13.02 16.35
C ILE A 106 1.32 -13.36 17.84
N SER A 107 2.45 -13.59 18.53
CA SER A 107 2.45 -13.84 19.98
C SER A 107 1.92 -12.64 20.80
N TYR A 108 1.95 -11.46 20.22
CA TYR A 108 1.44 -10.23 20.84
C TYR A 108 -0.08 -10.08 20.73
N PHE A 109 -0.75 -10.88 19.90
CA PHE A 109 -2.19 -10.73 19.61
C PHE A 109 -3.08 -10.75 20.86
N SER A 110 -2.79 -11.65 21.82
CA SER A 110 -3.54 -11.75 23.06
C SER A 110 -3.43 -10.51 23.97
N ARG A 111 -2.42 -9.68 23.77
CA ARG A 111 -2.17 -8.43 24.52
C ARG A 111 -2.88 -7.22 23.91
N LEU A 112 -3.44 -7.35 22.69
CA LEU A 112 -4.14 -6.25 22.05
C LEU A 112 -5.48 -6.01 22.75
N ASN A 113 -5.55 -4.93 23.53
CA ASN A 113 -6.79 -4.45 24.10
C ASN A 113 -7.51 -3.56 23.08
N ALA A 114 -8.69 -3.95 22.65
CA ALA A 114 -9.54 -3.16 21.77
C ALA A 114 -10.83 -2.76 22.50
N LEU A 115 -11.33 -1.57 22.19
CA LEU A 115 -12.65 -1.14 22.66
C LEU A 115 -13.73 -2.08 22.13
N SER A 116 -14.84 -2.20 22.84
CA SER A 116 -16.00 -2.98 22.38
C SER A 116 -16.98 -2.09 21.61
N GLY A 117 -17.89 -2.71 20.84
CA GLY A 117 -19.02 -2.02 20.22
C GLY A 117 -18.77 -1.50 18.79
N CYS A 118 -17.66 -1.87 18.16
CA CYS A 118 -17.47 -1.68 16.71
C CYS A 118 -17.89 -2.94 15.95
N ILE A 119 -18.39 -2.72 14.74
CA ILE A 119 -18.73 -3.76 13.78
C ILE A 119 -17.82 -3.59 12.57
N ILE A 120 -17.06 -4.63 12.24
CA ILE A 120 -16.24 -4.66 11.04
C ILE A 120 -16.99 -5.49 9.99
N LYS A 121 -17.25 -4.90 8.83
CA LYS A 121 -17.95 -5.58 7.72
C LYS A 121 -17.06 -5.63 6.49
N LYS A 122 -16.98 -6.79 5.85
CA LYS A 122 -16.36 -6.95 4.54
C LYS A 122 -17.23 -6.26 3.48
N VAL A 123 -16.61 -5.49 2.62
CA VAL A 123 -17.25 -4.84 1.47
C VAL A 123 -17.65 -5.91 0.46
N ASN A 124 -18.92 -5.95 0.09
CA ASN A 124 -19.46 -6.94 -0.84
C ASN A 124 -20.49 -6.37 -1.85
N ASN A 125 -20.69 -5.05 -1.84
CA ASN A 125 -21.59 -4.36 -2.76
C ASN A 125 -21.17 -2.91 -2.98
N GLU A 126 -21.76 -2.25 -3.97
CA GLU A 126 -21.42 -0.87 -4.35
C GLU A 126 -21.78 0.16 -3.27
N GLU A 127 -22.87 -0.06 -2.51
CA GLU A 127 -23.26 0.85 -1.42
C GLU A 127 -22.15 0.94 -0.35
N MET A 128 -21.51 -0.19 -0.03
CA MET A 128 -20.38 -0.18 0.91
C MET A 128 -19.10 0.44 0.32
N VAL A 129 -18.97 0.53 -1.01
CA VAL A 129 -17.89 1.30 -1.65
C VAL A 129 -18.08 2.80 -1.41
N ASP A 130 -19.32 3.29 -1.35
CA ASP A 130 -19.61 4.68 -0.98
C ASP A 130 -19.21 5.00 0.47
N ASP A 131 -19.29 4.03 1.38
CA ASP A 131 -18.77 4.17 2.75
C ASP A 131 -17.24 4.33 2.76
N ILE A 132 -16.51 3.62 1.88
CA ILE A 132 -15.07 3.83 1.69
C ILE A 132 -14.81 5.22 1.11
N LEU A 133 -15.57 5.63 0.09
CA LEU A 133 -15.43 6.97 -0.51
C LEU A 133 -15.60 8.06 0.55
N PHE A 134 -16.55 7.88 1.47
CA PHE A 134 -16.71 8.80 2.58
C PHE A 134 -15.42 8.91 3.42
N CYS A 135 -14.76 7.79 3.75
CA CYS A 135 -13.49 7.78 4.45
C CYS A 135 -12.38 8.46 3.64
N ASP A 136 -12.23 8.10 2.37
CA ASP A 136 -11.23 8.66 1.45
C ASP A 136 -11.32 10.17 1.36
N LEU A 137 -12.54 10.72 1.23
CA LEU A 137 -12.74 12.17 1.17
C LEU A 137 -12.37 12.87 2.48
N GLN A 138 -12.64 12.26 3.64
CA GLN A 138 -12.25 12.84 4.93
C GLN A 138 -10.72 12.93 5.12
N HIS A 139 -9.96 12.04 4.48
CA HIS A 139 -8.50 11.99 4.60
C HIS A 139 -7.79 12.74 3.49
N ASP A 140 -8.19 12.51 2.26
CA ASP A 140 -7.35 12.77 1.09
C ASP A 140 -7.88 13.90 0.20
N GLU A 141 -9.16 14.31 0.32
CA GLU A 141 -9.75 15.32 -0.58
C GLU A 141 -8.94 16.62 -0.61
N LYS A 142 -8.44 17.05 0.54
CA LYS A 142 -7.66 18.30 0.64
C LYS A 142 -6.35 18.24 -0.15
N ASN A 143 -5.71 17.07 -0.22
CA ASN A 143 -4.39 16.90 -0.82
C ASN A 143 -4.46 16.40 -2.26
N LEU A 144 -5.41 15.51 -2.56
CA LEU A 144 -5.50 14.80 -3.84
C LEU A 144 -6.67 15.28 -4.72
N GLY A 145 -7.61 16.02 -4.13
CA GLY A 145 -8.81 16.49 -4.81
C GLY A 145 -9.92 15.44 -4.87
N LYS A 146 -11.18 15.93 -4.85
CA LYS A 146 -12.38 15.08 -4.84
C LYS A 146 -12.47 14.15 -6.05
N ASP A 147 -12.13 14.65 -7.25
CA ASP A 147 -12.20 13.86 -8.49
C ASP A 147 -11.31 12.63 -8.42
N PHE A 148 -10.04 12.80 -8.05
CA PHE A 148 -9.11 11.69 -7.94
C PHE A 148 -9.54 10.69 -6.86
N CYS A 149 -9.91 11.16 -5.66
CA CYS A 149 -10.39 10.28 -4.58
C CYS A 149 -11.61 9.45 -5.04
N THR A 150 -12.56 10.07 -5.75
CA THR A 150 -13.74 9.40 -6.28
C THR A 150 -13.36 8.32 -7.31
N ARG A 151 -12.52 8.66 -8.30
CA ARG A 151 -12.07 7.70 -9.32
C ARG A 151 -11.27 6.55 -8.71
N ARG A 152 -10.38 6.84 -7.76
CA ARG A 152 -9.58 5.86 -7.02
C ARG A 152 -10.49 4.89 -6.27
N CYS A 153 -11.43 5.41 -5.49
CA CYS A 153 -12.33 4.61 -4.68
C CYS A 153 -13.17 3.65 -5.56
N TYR A 154 -13.83 4.14 -6.61
CA TYR A 154 -14.62 3.28 -7.48
C TYR A 154 -13.77 2.32 -8.33
N ARG A 155 -12.54 2.71 -8.72
CA ARG A 155 -11.60 1.78 -9.39
C ARG A 155 -11.23 0.61 -8.47
N ARG A 156 -10.93 0.88 -7.22
CA ARG A 156 -10.60 -0.14 -6.21
C ARG A 156 -11.85 -0.93 -5.82
N GLY A 157 -12.99 -0.28 -5.69
CA GLY A 157 -14.28 -0.89 -5.37
C GLY A 157 -14.66 -2.03 -6.32
N LYS A 158 -14.38 -1.90 -7.62
CA LYS A 158 -14.56 -2.99 -8.61
C LYS A 158 -13.73 -4.23 -8.28
N VAL A 159 -12.56 -4.06 -7.66
CA VAL A 159 -11.72 -5.18 -7.21
C VAL A 159 -12.27 -5.78 -5.93
N TYR A 160 -12.72 -4.95 -4.98
CA TYR A 160 -13.24 -5.40 -3.69
C TYR A 160 -14.50 -6.26 -3.80
N VAL A 161 -15.39 -5.94 -4.75
CA VAL A 161 -16.62 -6.72 -4.99
C VAL A 161 -16.42 -7.87 -5.98
N SER A 162 -15.17 -8.08 -6.45
CA SER A 162 -14.81 -9.18 -7.33
C SER A 162 -14.10 -10.32 -6.58
N ASP A 163 -13.84 -11.43 -7.28
CA ASP A 163 -13.10 -12.58 -6.74
C ASP A 163 -11.56 -12.42 -6.84
N LYS A 164 -11.05 -11.20 -6.99
CA LYS A 164 -9.60 -10.95 -7.15
C LYS A 164 -8.78 -11.02 -5.84
N GLY A 165 -9.42 -11.34 -4.71
CA GLY A 165 -8.73 -11.65 -3.46
C GLY A 165 -8.40 -10.46 -2.56
N VAL A 166 -8.54 -9.20 -3.02
CA VAL A 166 -8.40 -8.04 -2.13
C VAL A 166 -9.73 -7.82 -1.41
N ASN A 167 -9.71 -7.95 -0.09
CA ASN A 167 -10.88 -7.75 0.76
C ASN A 167 -10.77 -6.39 1.46
N SER A 168 -11.72 -5.49 1.20
CA SER A 168 -11.83 -4.26 1.97
C SER A 168 -12.85 -4.42 3.09
N TYR A 169 -12.61 -3.73 4.19
CA TYR A 169 -13.46 -3.75 5.39
C TYR A 169 -13.77 -2.34 5.85
N VAL A 170 -15.02 -2.10 6.22
CA VAL A 170 -15.47 -0.85 6.83
C VAL A 170 -15.79 -1.09 8.30
N CYS A 171 -15.35 -0.19 9.16
CA CYS A 171 -15.62 -0.19 10.59
C CYS A 171 -16.74 0.77 10.92
N TYR A 172 -17.75 0.29 11.63
CA TYR A 172 -18.90 1.08 12.11
C TYR A 172 -18.95 1.08 13.63
N HIS A 173 -19.37 2.22 14.21
CA HIS A 173 -19.69 2.34 15.62
C HIS A 173 -20.96 3.17 15.79
N LYS A 174 -22.00 2.58 16.39
CA LYS A 174 -23.33 3.21 16.58
C LYS A 174 -23.97 3.78 15.30
N GLY A 175 -23.69 3.17 14.16
CA GLY A 175 -24.16 3.62 12.85
C GLY A 175 -23.23 4.56 12.10
N ASP A 176 -22.22 5.12 12.75
CA ASP A 176 -21.24 6.00 12.13
C ASP A 176 -20.11 5.20 11.45
N ILE A 177 -19.62 5.67 10.33
CA ILE A 177 -18.46 5.13 9.63
C ILE A 177 -17.20 5.63 10.31
N ILE A 178 -16.43 4.71 10.90
CA ILE A 178 -15.23 5.04 11.69
C ILE A 178 -13.97 5.06 10.84
N GLY A 179 -13.88 4.15 9.86
CA GLY A 179 -12.72 3.99 9.00
C GLY A 179 -12.80 2.74 8.16
N ASN A 180 -11.78 2.52 7.35
CA ASN A 180 -11.65 1.35 6.47
C ASN A 180 -10.25 0.77 6.52
N CYS A 181 -10.12 -0.44 5.99
CA CYS A 181 -8.83 -1.10 5.83
C CYS A 181 -8.95 -2.26 4.84
N ASP A 182 -7.91 -2.50 4.06
CA ASP A 182 -7.82 -3.64 3.15
C ASP A 182 -7.02 -4.79 3.77
N LEU A 183 -7.39 -6.01 3.41
CA LEU A 183 -6.66 -7.23 3.71
C LEU A 183 -6.51 -8.05 2.44
N PHE A 184 -5.26 -8.30 2.05
CA PHE A 184 -4.91 -9.20 0.96
C PHE A 184 -4.13 -10.38 1.51
N MET A 185 -4.49 -11.59 1.10
CA MET A 185 -3.84 -12.82 1.56
C MET A 185 -3.31 -13.62 0.38
N TYR A 186 -2.03 -13.99 0.47
CA TYR A 186 -1.36 -14.77 -0.56
C TYR A 186 -0.33 -15.71 0.07
N ASN A 187 -0.41 -17.01 -0.20
CA ASN A 187 0.55 -18.04 0.26
C ASN A 187 0.88 -17.98 1.77
N GLY A 188 -0.13 -17.78 2.63
CA GLY A 188 0.05 -17.70 4.08
C GLY A 188 0.65 -16.36 4.56
N ILE A 189 0.72 -15.36 3.70
CA ILE A 189 1.12 -13.99 4.02
C ILE A 189 -0.10 -13.10 3.90
N ALA A 190 -0.32 -12.23 4.90
CA ALA A 190 -1.38 -11.25 4.91
C ALA A 190 -0.80 -9.83 4.86
N LYS A 191 -1.21 -9.06 3.86
CA LYS A 191 -0.91 -7.63 3.71
C LYS A 191 -2.10 -6.82 4.23
N ILE A 192 -1.83 -5.92 5.16
CA ILE A 192 -2.77 -4.86 5.58
C ILE A 192 -2.43 -3.60 4.78
N GLU A 193 -3.44 -3.02 4.12
CA GLU A 193 -3.25 -1.87 3.23
C GLU A 193 -4.41 -0.88 3.38
N ASP A 194 -4.24 0.36 2.92
CA ASP A 194 -5.29 1.40 2.86
C ASP A 194 -6.00 1.62 4.21
N PHE A 195 -5.25 1.56 5.28
CA PHE A 195 -5.76 1.72 6.63
C PHE A 195 -6.03 3.19 6.94
N ALA A 196 -7.30 3.52 7.19
CA ALA A 196 -7.72 4.86 7.55
C ALA A 196 -8.70 4.86 8.72
N VAL A 197 -8.58 5.87 9.59
CA VAL A 197 -9.57 6.19 10.64
C VAL A 197 -10.01 7.63 10.43
N ASN A 198 -11.29 7.88 10.27
CA ASN A 198 -11.82 9.22 10.07
C ASN A 198 -11.30 10.20 11.11
N PRO A 199 -10.88 11.43 10.72
CA PRO A 199 -10.20 12.38 11.60
C PRO A 199 -10.92 12.62 12.93
N ILE A 200 -12.25 12.71 12.93
CA ILE A 200 -13.06 12.93 14.14
C ILE A 200 -13.02 11.77 15.14
N TYR A 201 -12.61 10.56 14.69
CA TYR A 201 -12.49 9.34 15.49
C TYR A 201 -11.04 8.96 15.82
N GLN A 202 -10.05 9.70 15.30
CA GLN A 202 -8.64 9.46 15.61
C GLN A 202 -8.32 9.68 17.09
N ARG A 203 -7.24 9.06 17.57
CA ARG A 203 -6.76 9.14 18.96
C ARG A 203 -7.74 8.64 20.03
N LYS A 204 -8.78 7.90 19.63
CA LYS A 204 -9.81 7.32 20.51
C LYS A 204 -9.74 5.79 20.60
N GLY A 205 -8.68 5.17 20.06
CA GLY A 205 -8.47 3.71 20.09
C GLY A 205 -9.10 2.93 18.94
N TYR A 206 -9.87 3.56 18.06
CA TYR A 206 -10.55 2.86 16.95
C TYR A 206 -9.59 2.18 15.96
N GLY A 207 -8.43 2.78 15.69
CA GLY A 207 -7.43 2.16 14.81
C GLY A 207 -6.97 0.80 15.32
N ILE A 208 -6.83 0.62 16.64
CA ILE A 208 -6.44 -0.66 17.24
C ILE A 208 -7.55 -1.71 17.03
N ILE A 209 -8.84 -1.30 17.07
CA ILE A 209 -9.96 -2.21 16.83
C ILE A 209 -9.93 -2.75 15.39
N ILE A 210 -9.75 -1.84 14.41
CA ILE A 210 -9.70 -2.21 13.00
C ILE A 210 -8.54 -3.18 12.78
N LEU A 211 -7.32 -2.80 13.17
CA LEU A 211 -6.13 -3.63 12.98
C LEU A 211 -6.25 -4.98 13.70
N LYS A 212 -6.73 -5.01 14.95
CA LYS A 212 -6.94 -6.26 15.68
C LYS A 212 -7.91 -7.18 14.95
N SER A 213 -8.99 -6.63 14.39
CA SER A 213 -9.97 -7.43 13.65
C SER A 213 -9.39 -8.02 12.37
N LEU A 214 -8.60 -7.27 11.61
CA LEU A 214 -7.95 -7.77 10.41
C LEU A 214 -6.86 -8.80 10.73
N ILE A 215 -6.09 -8.57 11.78
CA ILE A 215 -5.10 -9.54 12.29
C ILE A 215 -5.79 -10.84 12.71
N ASP A 216 -6.94 -10.78 13.42
CA ASP A 216 -7.72 -11.95 13.80
C ASP A 216 -8.23 -12.73 12.57
N ILE A 217 -8.71 -12.03 11.54
CA ILE A 217 -9.12 -12.65 10.27
C ILE A 217 -7.92 -13.34 9.62
N ALA A 218 -6.78 -12.67 9.51
CA ALA A 218 -5.58 -13.23 8.91
C ALA A 218 -5.07 -14.48 9.65
N ILE A 219 -5.09 -14.47 10.99
CA ILE A 219 -4.72 -15.64 11.82
C ILE A 219 -5.69 -16.80 11.58
N LYS A 220 -7.01 -16.56 11.54
CA LYS A 220 -8.04 -17.59 11.29
C LYS A 220 -7.91 -18.21 9.89
N GLU A 221 -7.43 -17.44 8.93
CA GLU A 221 -7.13 -17.89 7.55
C GLU A 221 -5.71 -18.48 7.43
N ASN A 222 -5.08 -18.84 8.56
CA ASN A 222 -3.76 -19.47 8.65
C ASN A 222 -2.60 -18.64 8.07
N SER A 223 -2.68 -17.31 8.09
CA SER A 223 -1.54 -16.49 7.76
C SER A 223 -0.47 -16.57 8.86
N HIS A 224 0.74 -16.93 8.46
CA HIS A 224 1.91 -17.02 9.36
C HIS A 224 2.74 -15.73 9.37
N THR A 225 2.55 -14.85 8.40
CA THR A 225 3.18 -13.53 8.31
C THR A 225 2.09 -12.50 8.04
N ILE A 226 2.00 -11.49 8.89
CA ILE A 226 1.04 -10.37 8.75
C ILE A 226 1.86 -9.10 8.73
N TYR A 227 1.76 -8.30 7.66
CA TYR A 227 2.59 -7.12 7.51
C TYR A 227 1.81 -5.93 6.92
N LEU A 228 2.40 -4.76 7.06
CA LEU A 228 2.00 -3.53 6.41
C LEU A 228 3.23 -2.76 5.95
N VAL A 229 3.01 -1.80 5.05
CA VAL A 229 4.03 -0.87 4.57
C VAL A 229 3.62 0.54 4.95
N THR A 230 4.57 1.35 5.41
CA THR A 230 4.32 2.75 5.78
C THR A 230 5.53 3.62 5.47
N ASP A 231 5.29 4.88 5.16
CA ASP A 231 6.34 5.87 4.98
C ASP A 231 7.13 6.05 6.29
N GLU A 232 8.45 6.06 6.20
CA GLU A 232 9.32 6.24 7.36
C GLU A 232 9.28 7.67 7.92
N ASP A 233 8.79 8.63 7.17
CA ASP A 233 8.56 10.00 7.64
C ASP A 233 7.17 10.17 8.29
N ASP A 234 6.26 9.19 8.14
CA ASP A 234 4.96 9.20 8.80
C ASP A 234 5.07 8.78 10.27
N THR A 235 4.27 9.42 11.12
CA THR A 235 4.14 9.09 12.54
C THR A 235 3.31 7.85 12.81
N ALA A 236 2.56 7.33 11.84
CA ALA A 236 1.73 6.13 11.95
C ALA A 236 2.56 4.90 12.39
N LYS A 237 3.82 4.80 11.97
CA LYS A 237 4.75 3.73 12.38
C LYS A 237 4.88 3.59 13.91
N GLU A 238 4.76 4.69 14.66
CA GLU A 238 4.85 4.64 16.12
C GLU A 238 3.64 3.94 16.75
N MET A 239 2.47 4.07 16.14
CA MET A 239 1.29 3.31 16.54
C MET A 239 1.49 1.82 16.24
N TYR A 240 1.97 1.48 15.05
CA TYR A 240 2.20 0.09 14.66
C TYR A 240 3.20 -0.61 15.58
N LYS A 241 4.33 0.03 15.90
CA LYS A 241 5.31 -0.50 16.88
C LYS A 241 4.68 -0.76 18.24
N LYS A 242 3.85 0.16 18.75
CA LYS A 242 3.18 0.02 20.06
C LYS A 242 2.22 -1.16 20.13
N ILE A 243 1.66 -1.57 19.02
CA ILE A 243 0.70 -2.69 18.96
C ILE A 243 1.33 -4.01 18.52
N GLY A 244 2.66 -4.08 18.40
CA GLY A 244 3.39 -5.32 18.18
C GLY A 244 3.91 -5.54 16.76
N PHE A 245 3.92 -4.50 15.90
CA PHE A 245 4.62 -4.57 14.62
C PHE A 245 6.11 -4.23 14.80
N ASN A 246 6.95 -4.99 14.13
CA ASN A 246 8.40 -4.80 14.12
C ASN A 246 8.88 -4.56 12.70
N LYS A 247 9.80 -3.61 12.50
CA LYS A 247 10.39 -3.34 11.18
C LYS A 247 11.21 -4.54 10.72
N ILE A 248 10.93 -5.02 9.50
CA ILE A 248 11.58 -6.17 8.89
C ILE A 248 12.39 -5.82 7.63
N GLY A 249 12.23 -4.62 7.10
CA GLY A 249 12.96 -4.14 5.93
C GLY A 249 12.46 -2.78 5.49
N GLU A 250 13.01 -2.31 4.40
CA GLU A 250 12.62 -1.05 3.76
C GLU A 250 12.93 -1.06 2.27
N ARG A 251 12.24 -0.23 1.51
CA ARG A 251 12.53 0.06 0.11
C ARG A 251 12.65 1.56 -0.12
N ALA A 252 13.30 1.95 -1.20
CA ALA A 252 13.32 3.31 -1.69
C ALA A 252 12.33 3.45 -2.86
N ASP A 253 11.55 4.51 -2.86
CA ASP A 253 10.65 4.90 -3.94
C ASP A 253 11.20 6.18 -4.58
N LEU A 254 11.45 6.14 -5.89
CA LEU A 254 11.93 7.26 -6.69
C LEU A 254 10.77 7.79 -7.53
N PHE A 255 10.25 8.93 -7.16
CA PHE A 255 9.16 9.58 -7.88
C PHE A 255 9.70 10.73 -8.73
N PHE A 256 9.50 10.64 -10.05
CA PHE A 256 9.86 11.66 -11.02
C PHE A 256 8.59 12.34 -11.54
N GLN A 257 8.49 13.64 -11.34
CA GLN A 257 7.48 14.47 -12.02
C GLN A 257 7.95 14.71 -13.47
N LEU A 258 7.10 14.42 -14.46
CA LEU A 258 7.41 14.47 -15.90
C LEU A 258 6.67 15.60 -16.62
#